data_120058912733e0d3b8584eaff590ebc5
#
_entry.id   120058912733e0d3b8584eaff590ebc5
#
_cell.length_a   1.000
_cell.length_b   1.000
_cell.length_c   1.000
_cell.angle_alpha   90.00
_cell.angle_beta   90.00
_cell.angle_gamma   90.00
#
_symmetry.space_group_name_H-M   'P 1'
#
loop_
_entity.id
_entity.type
_entity.pdbx_description
1 polymer ?
#
loop_
_entity_poly.entity_id
_entity_poly.type
_entity_poly.pdbx_seq_one_letter_code
_entity_poly.pdbx_strand_id
1 'polypeptide(L)'
;MTKDLEAFRTETRAWLEANCPPSMRTPMTGEDDAVWGGRNYEFKNPEAKLWLERMGAKGWTAPIWPAEYGGGGLSADENRVLQSELKKIGARPPLFSFGIWMLGPVLLEYANEEQKKEHLPKMVRGEIRWCQGYSEPGAGSDLAGLQTKCEDKGDHWLINGQKVWTSYANYADWCFCLVRTDTSVKHEGISFVLIDLTTKGVETRPIKLISGSSPFCETFFTDVKIPKGNMVGRLNGGWEIAKRLLMYERTNISGFGSNTRVDVVDLAKKHVGVEGGALEDRDLRARIAAHKMTERAYALSVQRAQEEAKAGGNVSHMASMFKVAGATLNQDRCELMVEAAGNRALGWSGEGFSPDDIATTRGWLRSKGNSIEGGTTEINLNVVAKRVLGLRDTQ
;
A
#
# COMPACT_ATOMS: atom_id res chain seq x y z
N MET A 1 -3.87 17.09 -26.69
CA MET A 1 -2.58 16.41 -26.50
C MET A 1 -1.59 17.08 -27.44
N THR A 2 -0.37 17.39 -26.98
CA THR A 2 0.67 17.95 -27.84
C THR A 2 1.18 16.86 -28.80
N LYS A 3 1.77 17.27 -29.95
CA LYS A 3 2.29 16.33 -30.97
C LYS A 3 3.31 15.34 -30.39
N ASP A 4 4.07 15.77 -29.38
CA ASP A 4 5.05 14.95 -28.66
C ASP A 4 4.41 13.85 -27.81
N LEU A 5 3.27 14.11 -27.16
CA LEU A 5 2.57 13.10 -26.37
C LEU A 5 1.90 12.01 -27.21
N GLU A 6 1.48 12.31 -28.44
CA GLU A 6 0.97 11.30 -29.36
C GLU A 6 2.11 10.41 -29.92
N ALA A 7 3.26 10.97 -30.20
CA ALA A 7 4.45 10.20 -30.57
C ALA A 7 4.85 9.28 -29.41
N PHE A 8 4.98 9.80 -28.19
CA PHE A 8 5.27 9.02 -26.99
C PHE A 8 4.23 7.89 -26.76
N ARG A 9 2.93 8.17 -26.97
CA ARG A 9 1.87 7.17 -26.88
C ARG A 9 2.08 6.03 -27.86
N THR A 10 2.39 6.36 -29.10
CA THR A 10 2.59 5.37 -30.18
C THR A 10 3.79 4.48 -29.88
N GLU A 11 4.91 5.08 -29.51
CA GLU A 11 6.13 4.36 -29.12
C GLU A 11 5.91 3.48 -27.89
N THR A 12 5.25 4.02 -26.85
CA THR A 12 4.92 3.29 -25.63
C THR A 12 4.05 2.07 -25.93
N ARG A 13 3.00 2.23 -26.73
CA ARG A 13 2.12 1.13 -27.13
C ARG A 13 2.90 0.04 -27.86
N ALA A 14 3.66 0.41 -28.89
CA ALA A 14 4.46 -0.53 -29.67
C ALA A 14 5.45 -1.29 -28.78
N TRP A 15 6.10 -0.59 -27.85
CA TRP A 15 7.01 -1.22 -26.91
C TRP A 15 6.30 -2.19 -25.96
N LEU A 16 5.16 -1.79 -25.40
CA LEU A 16 4.37 -2.62 -24.48
C LEU A 16 3.85 -3.88 -25.19
N GLU A 17 3.36 -3.76 -26.41
CA GLU A 17 2.88 -4.88 -27.21
C GLU A 17 3.98 -5.89 -27.52
N ALA A 18 5.19 -5.42 -27.81
CA ALA A 18 6.36 -6.25 -28.10
C ALA A 18 6.99 -6.88 -26.85
N ASN A 19 6.88 -6.24 -25.68
CA ASN A 19 7.66 -6.60 -24.50
C ASN A 19 6.86 -7.17 -23.33
N CYS A 20 5.54 -6.90 -23.23
CA CYS A 20 4.73 -7.45 -22.16
C CYS A 20 4.38 -8.90 -22.46
N PRO A 21 4.82 -9.88 -21.63
CA PRO A 21 4.54 -11.30 -21.88
C PRO A 21 3.04 -11.61 -21.81
N PRO A 22 2.56 -12.67 -22.49
CA PRO A 22 1.13 -13.01 -22.53
C PRO A 22 0.52 -13.25 -21.15
N SER A 23 1.20 -13.98 -20.24
CA SER A 23 0.68 -14.25 -18.90
C SER A 23 0.57 -12.99 -18.04
N MET A 24 1.33 -11.94 -18.37
CA MET A 24 1.27 -10.65 -17.68
C MET A 24 0.17 -9.71 -18.19
N ARG A 25 -0.61 -10.15 -19.20
CA ARG A 25 -1.79 -9.44 -19.74
C ARG A 25 -3.12 -10.04 -19.26
N THR A 26 -3.07 -10.87 -18.24
CA THR A 26 -4.26 -11.49 -17.64
C THR A 26 -4.50 -10.91 -16.25
N PRO A 27 -5.75 -10.84 -15.77
CA PRO A 27 -6.02 -10.39 -14.41
C PRO A 27 -5.28 -11.21 -13.36
N MET A 28 -4.84 -10.55 -12.29
CA MET A 28 -4.26 -11.25 -11.14
C MET A 28 -5.31 -12.15 -10.49
N THR A 29 -4.88 -13.32 -10.08
CA THR A 29 -5.76 -14.33 -9.50
C THR A 29 -5.74 -14.37 -7.97
N GLY A 30 -4.77 -13.73 -7.36
CA GLY A 30 -4.57 -13.65 -5.91
C GLY A 30 -3.30 -12.88 -5.56
N GLU A 31 -2.98 -12.80 -4.28
CA GLU A 31 -1.77 -12.14 -3.78
C GLU A 31 -0.49 -12.82 -4.31
N ASP A 32 -0.54 -14.12 -4.62
CA ASP A 32 0.57 -14.89 -5.18
C ASP A 32 0.99 -14.44 -6.59
N ASP A 33 0.13 -13.74 -7.29
CA ASP A 33 0.43 -13.14 -8.61
C ASP A 33 1.18 -11.81 -8.51
N ALA A 34 1.26 -11.22 -7.31
CA ALA A 34 1.98 -9.97 -7.08
C ALA A 34 3.49 -10.22 -7.01
N VAL A 35 4.25 -9.51 -7.84
CA VAL A 35 5.72 -9.53 -7.81
C VAL A 35 6.20 -8.55 -6.75
N TRP A 36 6.83 -9.04 -5.69
CA TRP A 36 7.34 -8.21 -4.59
C TRP A 36 8.82 -7.87 -4.71
N GLY A 37 9.58 -8.69 -5.42
CA GLY A 37 11.03 -8.59 -5.47
C GLY A 37 11.71 -8.90 -4.12
N GLY A 38 13.00 -8.57 -4.03
CA GLY A 38 13.84 -8.82 -2.86
C GLY A 38 14.97 -9.79 -3.12
N ARG A 39 15.96 -9.84 -2.21
CA ARG A 39 17.18 -10.64 -2.32
C ARG A 39 16.89 -12.14 -2.47
N ASN A 40 15.83 -12.62 -1.79
CA ASN A 40 15.46 -14.03 -1.73
C ASN A 40 14.11 -14.30 -2.42
N TYR A 41 13.67 -13.39 -3.31
CA TYR A 41 12.38 -13.54 -3.98
C TYR A 41 12.46 -14.61 -5.09
N GLU A 42 11.61 -15.62 -4.98
CA GLU A 42 11.48 -16.69 -5.97
C GLU A 42 10.31 -16.40 -6.91
N PHE A 43 10.61 -16.26 -8.20
CA PHE A 43 9.59 -16.04 -9.22
C PHE A 43 8.88 -17.37 -9.56
N LYS A 44 7.61 -17.46 -9.19
CA LYS A 44 6.75 -18.60 -9.58
C LYS A 44 6.47 -18.63 -11.09
N ASN A 45 6.48 -17.46 -11.73
CA ASN A 45 6.26 -17.28 -13.17
C ASN A 45 7.51 -16.62 -13.80
N PRO A 46 8.24 -17.33 -14.69
CA PRO A 46 9.39 -16.74 -15.39
C PRO A 46 9.06 -15.50 -16.23
N GLU A 47 7.83 -15.42 -16.77
CA GLU A 47 7.39 -14.24 -17.54
C GLU A 47 7.21 -13.02 -16.63
N ALA A 48 6.85 -13.21 -15.36
CA ALA A 48 6.78 -12.12 -14.39
C ALA A 48 8.17 -11.54 -14.08
N LYS A 49 9.20 -12.40 -13.99
CA LYS A 49 10.59 -11.96 -13.88
C LYS A 49 11.03 -11.16 -15.10
N LEU A 50 10.79 -11.70 -16.29
CA LEU A 50 11.11 -11.03 -17.56
C LEU A 50 10.40 -9.66 -17.67
N TRP A 51 9.14 -9.59 -17.24
CA TRP A 51 8.38 -8.34 -17.24
C TRP A 51 8.99 -7.31 -16.30
N LEU A 52 9.33 -7.70 -15.07
CA LEU A 52 10.02 -6.82 -14.12
C LEU A 52 11.35 -6.32 -14.68
N GLU A 53 12.18 -7.20 -15.24
CA GLU A 53 13.47 -6.84 -15.82
C GLU A 53 13.33 -5.83 -16.98
N ARG A 54 12.38 -6.04 -17.89
CA ARG A 54 12.10 -5.12 -19.01
C ARG A 54 11.59 -3.75 -18.53
N MET A 55 10.65 -3.73 -17.61
CA MET A 55 10.09 -2.51 -17.04
C MET A 55 11.14 -1.76 -16.18
N GLY A 56 11.94 -2.50 -15.42
CA GLY A 56 13.04 -1.94 -14.62
C GLY A 56 14.14 -1.33 -15.50
N ALA A 57 14.51 -1.97 -16.61
CA ALA A 57 15.48 -1.45 -17.56
C ALA A 57 15.03 -0.12 -18.22
N LYS A 58 13.73 0.08 -18.36
CA LYS A 58 13.12 1.34 -18.80
C LYS A 58 12.93 2.37 -17.68
N GLY A 59 13.19 1.99 -16.42
CA GLY A 59 12.83 2.78 -15.26
C GLY A 59 11.32 2.90 -15.03
N TRP A 60 10.49 2.09 -15.71
CA TRP A 60 9.04 2.18 -15.69
C TRP A 60 8.38 1.46 -14.51
N THR A 61 9.15 0.85 -13.64
CA THR A 61 8.69 0.48 -12.28
C THR A 61 8.56 1.70 -11.38
N ALA A 62 9.32 2.77 -11.66
CA ALA A 62 9.27 4.08 -11.01
C ALA A 62 9.31 5.20 -12.08
N PRO A 63 8.25 5.34 -12.91
CA PRO A 63 8.32 6.11 -14.16
C PRO A 63 8.66 7.58 -13.99
N ILE A 64 8.23 8.20 -12.89
CA ILE A 64 8.43 9.63 -12.61
C ILE A 64 9.70 9.94 -11.80
N TRP A 65 10.45 8.91 -11.34
CA TRP A 65 11.68 9.17 -10.62
C TRP A 65 12.79 9.60 -11.57
N PRO A 66 13.77 10.38 -11.07
CA PRO A 66 14.92 10.80 -11.89
C PRO A 66 15.66 9.61 -12.49
N ALA A 67 16.07 9.75 -13.75
CA ALA A 67 16.79 8.69 -14.48
C ALA A 67 18.15 8.36 -13.84
N GLU A 68 18.80 9.33 -13.20
CA GLU A 68 20.07 9.14 -12.47
C GLU A 68 19.98 8.14 -11.32
N TYR A 69 18.75 7.91 -10.77
CA TYR A 69 18.48 6.89 -9.76
C TYR A 69 17.74 5.66 -10.32
N GLY A 70 17.77 5.49 -11.63
CA GLY A 70 17.19 4.34 -12.32
C GLY A 70 15.69 4.48 -12.64
N GLY A 71 15.07 5.62 -12.35
CA GLY A 71 13.69 5.90 -12.75
C GLY A 71 13.53 6.21 -14.23
N GLY A 72 12.29 6.33 -14.68
CA GLY A 72 11.97 6.60 -16.08
C GLY A 72 12.17 8.05 -16.50
N GLY A 73 12.30 8.99 -15.58
CA GLY A 73 12.42 10.42 -15.86
C GLY A 73 11.20 11.02 -16.57
N LEU A 74 10.06 10.32 -16.55
CA LEU A 74 8.86 10.75 -17.25
C LEU A 74 8.19 11.94 -16.57
N SER A 75 7.68 12.84 -17.37
CA SER A 75 6.75 13.88 -16.92
C SER A 75 5.43 13.25 -16.43
N ALA A 76 4.65 14.03 -15.70
CA ALA A 76 3.33 13.61 -15.24
C ALA A 76 2.39 13.22 -16.41
N ASP A 77 2.51 13.91 -17.56
CA ASP A 77 1.72 13.65 -18.75
C ASP A 77 2.13 12.35 -19.45
N GLU A 78 3.42 12.11 -19.60
CA GLU A 78 3.96 10.87 -20.15
C GLU A 78 3.62 9.67 -19.25
N ASN A 79 3.73 9.83 -17.92
CA ASN A 79 3.30 8.78 -16.99
C ASN A 79 1.81 8.46 -17.14
N ARG A 80 0.94 9.47 -17.31
CA ARG A 80 -0.49 9.22 -17.57
C ARG A 80 -0.71 8.43 -18.87
N VAL A 81 0.05 8.73 -19.91
CA VAL A 81 0.05 7.97 -21.17
C VAL A 81 0.47 6.54 -20.92
N LEU A 82 1.60 6.31 -20.24
CA LEU A 82 2.12 4.98 -19.90
C LEU A 82 1.06 4.16 -19.13
N GLN A 83 0.47 4.71 -18.05
CA GLN A 83 -0.56 4.03 -17.26
C GLN A 83 -1.81 3.71 -18.09
N SER A 84 -2.20 4.62 -18.99
CA SER A 84 -3.33 4.39 -19.91
C SER A 84 -3.06 3.22 -20.87
N GLU A 85 -1.87 3.14 -21.45
CA GLU A 85 -1.51 2.07 -22.39
C GLU A 85 -1.33 0.72 -21.67
N LEU A 86 -0.72 0.70 -20.46
CA LEU A 86 -0.66 -0.50 -19.62
C LEU A 86 -2.06 -1.05 -19.31
N LYS A 87 -3.00 -0.17 -18.94
CA LYS A 87 -4.39 -0.55 -18.67
C LYS A 87 -5.08 -1.13 -19.91
N LYS A 88 -4.85 -0.56 -21.10
CA LYS A 88 -5.48 -1.03 -22.36
C LYS A 88 -5.07 -2.45 -22.73
N ILE A 89 -3.82 -2.82 -22.50
CA ILE A 89 -3.35 -4.18 -22.77
C ILE A 89 -3.59 -5.14 -21.60
N GLY A 90 -4.22 -4.67 -20.51
CA GLY A 90 -4.45 -5.47 -19.30
C GLY A 90 -3.18 -5.88 -18.58
N ALA A 91 -2.10 -5.10 -18.70
CA ALA A 91 -0.83 -5.44 -18.09
C ALA A 91 -0.92 -5.46 -16.56
N ARG A 92 -0.37 -6.52 -15.96
CA ARG A 92 -0.17 -6.60 -14.51
C ARG A 92 0.93 -5.63 -14.07
N PRO A 93 0.86 -5.05 -12.86
CA PRO A 93 1.98 -4.31 -12.30
C PRO A 93 3.26 -5.15 -12.31
N PRO A 94 4.40 -4.62 -12.81
CA PRO A 94 5.64 -5.37 -12.86
C PRO A 94 6.25 -5.61 -11.48
N LEU A 95 5.97 -4.73 -10.52
CA LEU A 95 6.49 -4.77 -9.16
C LEU A 95 5.49 -4.15 -8.19
N PHE A 96 5.28 -4.82 -7.08
CA PHE A 96 4.56 -4.31 -5.93
C PHE A 96 5.56 -4.08 -4.79
N SER A 97 5.81 -2.84 -4.38
CA SER A 97 6.90 -2.54 -3.46
C SER A 97 6.63 -1.28 -2.63
N PHE A 98 6.67 -1.42 -1.31
CA PHE A 98 6.68 -0.28 -0.37
C PHE A 98 7.88 0.65 -0.61
N GLY A 99 8.97 0.10 -1.15
CA GLY A 99 10.10 0.90 -1.61
C GLY A 99 9.71 1.90 -2.69
N ILE A 100 8.92 1.46 -3.68
CA ILE A 100 8.55 2.32 -4.82
C ILE A 100 7.55 3.41 -4.44
N TRP A 101 6.47 3.06 -3.75
CA TRP A 101 5.36 4.02 -3.59
C TRP A 101 5.27 4.69 -2.22
N MET A 102 6.11 4.26 -1.24
CA MET A 102 6.19 4.89 0.09
C MET A 102 7.57 5.49 0.35
N LEU A 103 8.60 4.64 0.42
CA LEU A 103 9.93 5.03 0.87
C LEU A 103 10.69 5.84 -0.19
N GLY A 104 10.67 5.44 -1.45
CA GLY A 104 11.47 6.04 -2.50
C GLY A 104 11.21 7.54 -2.71
N PRO A 105 9.94 8.00 -2.79
CA PRO A 105 9.62 9.42 -2.81
C PRO A 105 10.21 10.18 -1.60
N VAL A 106 10.23 9.57 -0.43
CA VAL A 106 10.81 10.14 0.79
C VAL A 106 12.34 10.19 0.69
N LEU A 107 12.98 9.14 0.18
CA LEU A 107 14.44 9.15 -0.02
C LEU A 107 14.85 10.21 -1.05
N LEU A 108 14.08 10.41 -2.11
CA LEU A 108 14.33 11.47 -3.09
C LEU A 108 14.32 12.87 -2.45
N GLU A 109 13.46 13.10 -1.43
CA GLU A 109 13.33 14.39 -0.76
C GLU A 109 14.34 14.59 0.38
N TYR A 110 14.61 13.55 1.20
CA TYR A 110 15.29 13.68 2.49
C TYR A 110 16.63 12.94 2.59
N ALA A 111 16.89 11.97 1.71
CA ALA A 111 18.12 11.20 1.78
C ALA A 111 19.32 11.95 1.18
N ASN A 112 20.52 11.62 1.65
CA ASN A 112 21.75 12.08 1.03
C ASN A 112 22.04 11.32 -0.28
N GLU A 113 23.02 11.77 -1.06
CA GLU A 113 23.35 11.20 -2.36
C GLU A 113 23.83 9.75 -2.30
N GLU A 114 24.54 9.38 -1.24
CA GLU A 114 25.01 8.00 -1.05
C GLU A 114 23.82 7.05 -0.84
N GLN A 115 22.88 7.41 0.04
CA GLN A 115 21.65 6.64 0.27
C GLN A 115 20.79 6.52 -0.98
N LYS A 116 20.63 7.61 -1.73
CA LYS A 116 19.86 7.60 -3.00
C LYS A 116 20.47 6.63 -4.00
N LYS A 117 21.78 6.74 -4.24
CA LYS A 117 22.51 5.90 -5.20
C LYS A 117 22.58 4.43 -4.77
N GLU A 118 22.61 4.17 -3.47
CA GLU A 118 22.61 2.80 -2.96
C GLU A 118 21.25 2.12 -3.10
N HIS A 119 20.16 2.80 -2.73
CA HIS A 119 18.86 2.15 -2.54
C HIS A 119 17.92 2.31 -3.74
N LEU A 120 17.81 3.51 -4.34
CA LEU A 120 16.80 3.78 -5.35
C LEU A 120 16.93 2.90 -6.61
N PRO A 121 18.14 2.70 -7.20
CA PRO A 121 18.26 1.83 -8.38
C PRO A 121 17.89 0.37 -8.07
N LYS A 122 18.24 -0.13 -6.87
CA LYS A 122 17.89 -1.49 -6.44
C LYS A 122 16.38 -1.65 -6.25
N MET A 123 15.68 -0.61 -5.75
CA MET A 123 14.22 -0.59 -5.65
C MET A 123 13.58 -0.67 -7.03
N VAL A 124 14.05 0.13 -8.00
CA VAL A 124 13.54 0.15 -9.37
C VAL A 124 13.64 -1.22 -10.04
N ARG A 125 14.74 -1.94 -9.81
CA ARG A 125 14.95 -3.28 -10.35
C ARG A 125 14.32 -4.40 -9.53
N GLY A 126 13.67 -4.07 -8.39
CA GLY A 126 13.06 -5.07 -7.51
C GLY A 126 14.07 -5.97 -6.80
N GLU A 127 15.32 -5.54 -6.65
CA GLU A 127 16.41 -6.30 -6.01
C GLU A 127 16.34 -6.28 -4.48
N ILE A 128 15.66 -5.29 -3.90
CA ILE A 128 15.47 -5.15 -2.45
C ILE A 128 14.01 -4.90 -2.12
N ARG A 129 13.51 -5.63 -1.12
CA ARG A 129 12.18 -5.52 -0.57
C ARG A 129 12.19 -4.79 0.76
N TRP A 130 11.25 -3.87 0.94
CA TRP A 130 11.15 -3.02 2.12
C TRP A 130 9.90 -3.33 2.94
N CYS A 131 10.02 -3.19 4.27
CA CYS A 131 8.88 -3.12 5.19
C CYS A 131 8.93 -1.85 6.03
N GLN A 132 7.79 -1.50 6.63
CA GLN A 132 7.60 -0.31 7.45
C GLN A 132 7.65 -0.68 8.94
N GLY A 133 8.54 -0.04 9.71
CA GLY A 133 8.67 -0.22 11.15
C GLY A 133 8.19 1.04 11.90
N TYR A 134 6.88 1.27 11.97
CA TYR A 134 6.31 2.45 12.62
C TYR A 134 5.67 2.12 13.97
N SER A 135 4.54 1.42 13.94
CA SER A 135 3.74 1.12 15.12
C SER A 135 4.46 0.23 16.13
N GLU A 136 4.18 0.43 17.40
CA GLU A 136 4.62 -0.40 18.52
C GLU A 136 3.40 -0.88 19.32
N PRO A 137 3.53 -1.90 20.17
CA PRO A 137 2.41 -2.36 21.00
C PRO A 137 1.74 -1.24 21.80
N GLY A 138 2.51 -0.24 22.26
CA GLY A 138 2.02 0.93 22.99
C GLY A 138 1.88 2.21 22.16
N ALA A 139 2.17 2.20 20.85
CA ALA A 139 2.19 3.39 20.00
C ALA A 139 1.64 3.09 18.60
N GLY A 140 0.33 3.10 18.47
CA GLY A 140 -0.40 2.99 17.20
C GLY A 140 -0.98 4.33 16.78
N SER A 141 -2.18 4.68 17.27
CA SER A 141 -2.82 5.98 17.00
C SER A 141 -2.00 7.15 17.54
N ASP A 142 -1.40 7.02 18.73
CA ASP A 142 -0.38 7.94 19.24
C ASP A 142 1.01 7.47 18.82
N LEU A 143 1.28 7.52 17.53
CA LEU A 143 2.56 7.06 16.95
C LEU A 143 3.76 7.82 17.55
N ALA A 144 3.59 9.10 17.92
CA ALA A 144 4.64 9.89 18.54
C ALA A 144 5.04 9.40 19.94
N GLY A 145 4.28 8.49 20.53
CA GLY A 145 4.60 7.78 21.77
C GLY A 145 5.57 6.62 21.62
N LEU A 146 6.13 6.37 20.43
CA LEU A 146 7.04 5.25 20.17
C LEU A 146 8.26 5.27 21.10
N GLN A 147 8.74 4.07 21.47
CA GLN A 147 9.80 3.87 22.48
C GLN A 147 11.02 3.09 21.96
N THR A 148 11.00 2.55 20.75
CA THR A 148 12.16 1.87 20.16
C THR A 148 13.37 2.81 20.20
N LYS A 149 14.35 2.51 21.06
CA LYS A 149 15.51 3.38 21.31
C LYS A 149 16.51 3.31 20.18
N CYS A 150 17.19 4.43 19.92
CA CYS A 150 18.32 4.52 19.02
C CYS A 150 19.39 5.38 19.69
N GLU A 151 20.43 4.74 20.19
CA GLU A 151 21.51 5.38 20.96
C GLU A 151 22.74 5.60 20.10
N ASP A 152 23.35 6.76 20.23
CA ASP A 152 24.62 7.07 19.60
C ASP A 152 25.78 6.38 20.36
N LYS A 153 26.52 5.51 19.67
CA LYS A 153 27.71 4.81 20.20
C LYS A 153 29.03 5.31 19.57
N GLY A 154 28.98 6.49 18.93
CA GLY A 154 30.11 7.09 18.24
C GLY A 154 30.23 6.63 16.80
N ASP A 155 30.64 5.41 16.55
CA ASP A 155 30.85 4.81 15.21
C ASP A 155 29.59 4.18 14.61
N HIS A 156 28.58 3.87 15.43
CA HIS A 156 27.32 3.24 14.99
C HIS A 156 26.12 3.74 15.81
N TRP A 157 24.92 3.41 15.34
CA TRP A 157 23.68 3.52 16.11
C TRP A 157 23.34 2.15 16.71
N LEU A 158 22.91 2.13 17.98
CA LEU A 158 22.45 0.93 18.68
C LEU A 158 20.94 1.01 18.87
N ILE A 159 20.20 0.02 18.31
CA ILE A 159 18.74 0.00 18.32
C ILE A 159 18.25 -1.12 19.22
N ASN A 160 17.31 -0.78 20.12
CA ASN A 160 16.62 -1.71 21.01
C ASN A 160 15.13 -1.38 21.06
N GLY A 161 14.28 -2.36 20.84
CA GLY A 161 12.83 -2.17 20.91
C GLY A 161 12.03 -3.19 20.12
N GLN A 162 10.75 -2.88 19.91
CA GLN A 162 9.83 -3.75 19.20
C GLN A 162 8.92 -2.91 18.30
N LYS A 163 8.68 -3.39 17.08
CA LYS A 163 7.64 -2.90 16.16
C LYS A 163 6.56 -3.97 16.00
N VAL A 164 5.34 -3.50 15.69
CA VAL A 164 4.19 -4.38 15.42
C VAL A 164 3.50 -3.93 14.14
N TRP A 165 2.78 -4.84 13.52
CA TRP A 165 2.09 -4.62 12.23
C TRP A 165 3.05 -4.30 11.08
N THR A 166 4.30 -4.76 11.17
CA THR A 166 5.29 -4.63 10.10
C THR A 166 4.91 -5.55 8.93
N SER A 167 4.33 -4.95 7.88
CA SER A 167 3.79 -5.70 6.75
C SER A 167 4.89 -6.48 6.03
N TYR A 168 4.71 -7.81 5.95
CA TYR A 168 5.60 -8.74 5.26
C TYR A 168 7.08 -8.65 5.67
N ALA A 169 7.39 -8.26 6.93
CA ALA A 169 8.76 -8.11 7.39
C ALA A 169 9.57 -9.41 7.30
N ASN A 170 8.91 -10.57 7.46
CA ASN A 170 9.52 -11.90 7.31
C ASN A 170 9.98 -12.23 5.87
N TYR A 171 9.59 -11.42 4.89
CA TYR A 171 10.02 -11.53 3.50
C TYR A 171 10.78 -10.29 3.01
N ALA A 172 10.92 -9.26 3.87
CA ALA A 172 11.60 -8.03 3.52
C ALA A 172 13.11 -8.15 3.76
N ASP A 173 13.88 -7.38 3.00
CA ASP A 173 15.33 -7.27 3.16
C ASP A 173 15.70 -6.12 4.08
N TRP A 174 14.91 -5.04 4.04
CA TRP A 174 15.14 -3.80 4.75
C TRP A 174 13.89 -3.28 5.42
N CYS A 175 14.07 -2.62 6.55
CA CYS A 175 13.02 -1.90 7.26
C CYS A 175 13.33 -0.40 7.30
N PHE A 176 12.40 0.44 6.86
CA PHE A 176 12.43 1.86 7.19
C PHE A 176 11.68 2.10 8.50
N CYS A 177 12.38 2.63 9.49
CA CYS A 177 11.94 2.58 10.86
C CYS A 177 11.97 3.94 11.56
N LEU A 178 10.94 4.24 12.34
CA LEU A 178 10.94 5.35 13.29
C LEU A 178 11.53 4.88 14.62
N VAL A 179 12.45 5.65 15.14
CA VAL A 179 13.17 5.35 16.40
C VAL A 179 13.22 6.57 17.31
N ARG A 180 13.35 6.33 18.62
CA ARG A 180 13.48 7.35 19.65
C ARG A 180 14.95 7.65 19.89
N THR A 181 15.40 8.83 19.49
CA THR A 181 16.78 9.33 19.70
C THR A 181 16.88 10.33 20.83
N ASP A 182 15.77 10.97 21.21
CA ASP A 182 15.68 11.86 22.37
C ASP A 182 14.35 11.60 23.10
N THR A 183 14.43 11.31 24.40
CA THR A 183 13.28 11.02 25.27
C THR A 183 12.72 12.25 25.97
N SER A 184 13.42 13.39 25.91
CA SER A 184 13.01 14.64 26.56
C SER A 184 11.87 15.36 25.85
N VAL A 185 11.70 15.09 24.55
CA VAL A 185 10.70 15.72 23.68
C VAL A 185 9.92 14.67 22.88
N LYS A 186 8.64 14.96 22.59
CA LYS A 186 7.75 13.96 21.99
C LYS A 186 8.00 13.79 20.49
N HIS A 187 7.79 14.81 19.69
CA HIS A 187 7.87 14.73 18.22
C HIS A 187 9.32 14.91 17.72
N GLU A 188 10.00 15.90 18.25
CA GLU A 188 11.37 16.29 17.90
C GLU A 188 12.44 15.32 18.45
N GLY A 189 12.04 14.28 19.18
CA GLY A 189 12.93 13.22 19.64
C GLY A 189 12.90 11.96 18.77
N ILE A 190 12.27 12.02 17.58
CA ILE A 190 12.12 10.90 16.67
C ILE A 190 13.05 11.05 15.47
N SER A 191 13.76 9.98 15.13
CA SER A 191 14.59 9.88 13.92
C SER A 191 14.08 8.78 12.99
N PHE A 192 14.53 8.84 11.73
CA PHE A 192 14.17 7.89 10.69
C PHE A 192 15.43 7.14 10.24
N VAL A 193 15.41 5.81 10.32
CA VAL A 193 16.56 4.97 10.00
C VAL A 193 16.22 3.84 9.05
N LEU A 194 17.24 3.37 8.32
CA LEU A 194 17.17 2.22 7.44
C LEU A 194 17.90 1.04 8.11
N ILE A 195 17.20 -0.08 8.30
CA ILE A 195 17.71 -1.26 8.99
C ILE A 195 17.73 -2.43 8.02
N ASP A 196 18.90 -3.00 7.75
CA ASP A 196 19.01 -4.29 7.07
C ASP A 196 18.52 -5.38 8.02
N LEU A 197 17.47 -6.12 7.61
CA LEU A 197 16.85 -7.14 8.46
C LEU A 197 17.70 -8.39 8.63
N THR A 198 18.81 -8.52 7.89
CA THR A 198 19.82 -9.57 8.13
C THR A 198 20.78 -9.24 9.26
N THR A 199 20.73 -8.02 9.80
CA THR A 199 21.60 -7.58 10.90
C THR A 199 21.33 -8.43 12.15
N LYS A 200 22.41 -8.88 12.80
CA LYS A 200 22.31 -9.63 14.05
C LYS A 200 21.49 -8.88 15.10
N GLY A 201 20.54 -9.58 15.72
CA GLY A 201 19.64 -9.02 16.74
C GLY A 201 18.28 -8.61 16.19
N VAL A 202 18.06 -8.69 14.88
CA VAL A 202 16.72 -8.52 14.27
C VAL A 202 16.00 -9.87 14.22
N GLU A 203 14.77 -9.90 14.71
CA GLU A 203 13.88 -11.05 14.64
C GLU A 203 12.51 -10.61 14.18
N THR A 204 11.88 -11.36 13.27
CA THR A 204 10.51 -11.13 12.80
C THR A 204 9.63 -12.33 13.11
N ARG A 205 8.42 -12.07 13.66
CA ARG A 205 7.44 -13.11 14.00
C ARG A 205 6.11 -12.81 13.33
N PRO A 206 5.66 -13.65 12.38
CA PRO A 206 4.37 -13.46 11.71
C PRO A 206 3.20 -13.51 12.68
N ILE A 207 2.25 -12.57 12.51
CA ILE A 207 1.00 -12.50 13.26
C ILE A 207 -0.09 -13.18 12.44
N LYS A 208 -0.70 -14.24 13.00
CA LYS A 208 -1.84 -14.91 12.37
C LYS A 208 -3.11 -14.11 12.63
N LEU A 209 -3.70 -13.60 11.55
CA LEU A 209 -4.97 -12.87 11.61
C LEU A 209 -6.18 -13.83 11.70
N ILE A 210 -7.33 -13.31 12.13
CA ILE A 210 -8.61 -14.04 12.12
C ILE A 210 -9.02 -14.47 10.71
N SER A 211 -8.52 -13.82 9.66
CA SER A 211 -8.70 -14.22 8.25
C SER A 211 -7.87 -15.45 7.85
N GLY A 212 -6.99 -15.93 8.73
CA GLY A 212 -6.09 -17.06 8.47
C GLY A 212 -4.79 -16.72 7.78
N SER A 213 -4.61 -15.51 7.25
CA SER A 213 -3.36 -15.01 6.67
C SER A 213 -2.43 -14.42 7.71
N SER A 214 -1.15 -14.25 7.38
CA SER A 214 -0.13 -13.66 8.25
C SER A 214 0.67 -12.58 7.51
N PRO A 215 0.03 -11.50 7.00
CA PRO A 215 0.71 -10.46 6.23
C PRO A 215 1.49 -9.49 7.12
N PHE A 216 1.33 -9.55 8.43
CA PHE A 216 1.98 -8.66 9.39
C PHE A 216 2.89 -9.44 10.33
N CYS A 217 3.91 -8.75 10.82
CA CYS A 217 4.83 -9.30 11.82
C CYS A 217 4.94 -8.39 13.04
N GLU A 218 5.33 -8.97 14.17
CA GLU A 218 6.12 -8.31 15.18
C GLU A 218 7.57 -8.30 14.71
N THR A 219 8.30 -7.22 14.97
CA THR A 219 9.72 -7.11 14.64
C THR A 219 10.47 -6.64 15.86
N PHE A 220 11.42 -7.46 16.33
CA PHE A 220 12.20 -7.22 17.53
C PHE A 220 13.61 -6.77 17.15
N PHE A 221 14.12 -5.80 17.88
CA PHE A 221 15.48 -5.30 17.76
C PHE A 221 16.18 -5.46 19.12
N THR A 222 17.21 -6.30 19.18
CA THR A 222 18.00 -6.57 20.37
C THR A 222 19.45 -6.28 20.06
N ASP A 223 19.98 -5.18 20.59
CA ASP A 223 21.34 -4.70 20.35
C ASP A 223 21.72 -4.62 18.86
N VAL A 224 20.78 -4.17 18.03
CA VAL A 224 20.98 -4.04 16.60
C VAL A 224 21.88 -2.86 16.30
N LYS A 225 23.04 -3.14 15.68
CA LYS A 225 24.02 -2.12 15.27
C LYS A 225 23.83 -1.75 13.82
N ILE A 226 23.60 -0.48 13.53
CA ILE A 226 23.51 0.03 12.16
C ILE A 226 24.55 1.14 11.92
N PRO A 227 25.09 1.27 10.70
CA PRO A 227 25.98 2.35 10.33
C PRO A 227 25.36 3.73 10.57
N LYS A 228 26.20 4.73 10.87
CA LYS A 228 25.75 6.13 11.00
C LYS A 228 25.06 6.65 9.75
N GLY A 229 25.53 6.23 8.59
CA GLY A 229 24.96 6.58 7.27
C GLY A 229 23.56 6.06 7.01
N ASN A 230 23.02 5.19 7.86
CA ASN A 230 21.64 4.67 7.70
C ASN A 230 20.55 5.58 8.30
N MET A 231 20.92 6.70 8.92
CA MET A 231 19.95 7.72 9.33
C MET A 231 19.58 8.60 8.13
N VAL A 232 18.30 8.73 7.85
CA VAL A 232 17.76 9.56 6.77
C VAL A 232 17.41 10.94 7.30
N GLY A 233 17.88 11.96 6.61
CA GLY A 233 17.68 13.35 7.00
C GLY A 233 18.53 13.70 8.25
N ARG A 234 18.05 14.69 9.01
CA ARG A 234 18.74 15.15 10.22
C ARG A 234 18.34 14.31 11.44
N LEU A 235 19.24 14.22 12.40
CA LEU A 235 18.94 13.69 13.74
C LEU A 235 17.69 14.40 14.31
N ASN A 236 16.77 13.64 14.88
CA ASN A 236 15.52 14.14 15.44
C ASN A 236 14.54 14.75 14.39
N GLY A 237 14.78 14.54 13.10
CA GLY A 237 13.91 15.00 12.00
C GLY A 237 12.90 13.95 11.51
N GLY A 238 12.88 12.78 12.13
CA GLY A 238 12.08 11.64 11.63
C GLY A 238 10.57 11.83 11.63
N TRP A 239 10.05 12.68 12.53
CA TRP A 239 8.61 12.96 12.56
C TRP A 239 8.12 13.71 11.32
N GLU A 240 8.93 14.62 10.78
CA GLU A 240 8.63 15.32 9.52
C GLU A 240 8.58 14.32 8.36
N ILE A 241 9.60 13.47 8.28
CA ILE A 241 9.69 12.40 7.28
C ILE A 241 8.50 11.45 7.39
N ALA A 242 8.12 11.05 8.61
CA ALA A 242 6.97 10.19 8.85
C ALA A 242 5.66 10.78 8.32
N LYS A 243 5.41 12.06 8.60
CA LYS A 243 4.21 12.76 8.08
C LYS A 243 4.17 12.77 6.56
N ARG A 244 5.32 12.99 5.93
CA ARG A 244 5.44 13.00 4.47
C ARG A 244 5.19 11.62 3.87
N LEU A 245 5.76 10.57 4.45
CA LEU A 245 5.56 9.19 4.04
C LEU A 245 4.09 8.76 4.15
N LEU A 246 3.43 9.09 5.26
CA LEU A 246 2.01 8.80 5.47
C LEU A 246 1.09 9.52 4.48
N MET A 247 1.51 10.64 3.88
CA MET A 247 0.79 11.24 2.75
C MET A 247 0.84 10.34 1.51
N TYR A 248 2.02 9.83 1.15
CA TYR A 248 2.17 8.90 0.02
C TYR A 248 1.38 7.60 0.27
N GLU A 249 1.44 7.07 1.48
CA GLU A 249 0.68 5.89 1.88
C GLU A 249 -0.83 6.07 1.66
N ARG A 250 -1.42 7.14 2.21
CA ARG A 250 -2.87 7.43 2.08
C ARG A 250 -3.32 7.60 0.64
N THR A 251 -2.52 8.20 -0.21
CA THR A 251 -2.83 8.38 -1.63
C THR A 251 -2.91 7.04 -2.36
N ASN A 252 -2.12 6.06 -1.96
CA ASN A 252 -2.07 4.74 -2.59
C ASN A 252 -3.07 3.75 -1.97
N ILE A 253 -3.29 3.76 -0.66
CA ILE A 253 -4.26 2.88 0.03
C ILE A 253 -5.70 3.13 -0.46
N SER A 254 -6.06 4.37 -0.80
CA SER A 254 -7.38 4.66 -1.36
C SER A 254 -7.68 3.92 -2.68
N GLY A 255 -6.67 3.40 -3.36
CA GLY A 255 -6.79 2.55 -4.56
C GLY A 255 -6.85 1.04 -4.29
N PHE A 256 -6.54 0.58 -3.08
CA PHE A 256 -6.43 -0.86 -2.77
C PHE A 256 -7.77 -1.60 -2.61
N GLY A 257 -8.88 -0.90 -2.47
CA GLY A 257 -10.19 -1.50 -2.16
C GLY A 257 -10.93 -2.16 -3.34
N SER A 258 -10.46 -2.04 -4.59
CA SER A 258 -11.25 -2.38 -5.77
C SER A 258 -10.86 -3.67 -6.50
N ASN A 259 -9.88 -4.42 -6.03
CA ASN A 259 -9.36 -5.60 -6.78
C ASN A 259 -9.97 -6.95 -6.37
N THR A 260 -11.20 -6.99 -5.86
CA THR A 260 -11.86 -8.27 -5.62
C THR A 260 -12.46 -8.80 -6.91
N ARG A 261 -12.14 -10.06 -7.22
CA ARG A 261 -12.56 -10.81 -8.41
C ARG A 261 -14.06 -10.92 -8.58
N VAL A 262 -14.81 -10.89 -7.48
CA VAL A 262 -16.25 -11.18 -7.50
C VAL A 262 -17.02 -9.91 -7.16
N ASP A 263 -17.87 -9.47 -8.08
CA ASP A 263 -18.82 -8.41 -7.82
C ASP A 263 -19.96 -8.95 -6.94
N VAL A 264 -20.39 -8.13 -5.97
CA VAL A 264 -21.48 -8.51 -5.06
C VAL A 264 -22.78 -8.84 -5.79
N VAL A 265 -23.03 -8.20 -6.92
CA VAL A 265 -24.22 -8.46 -7.76
C VAL A 265 -24.13 -9.84 -8.39
N ASP A 266 -22.96 -10.21 -8.92
CA ASP A 266 -22.76 -11.52 -9.54
C ASP A 266 -22.82 -12.64 -8.51
N LEU A 267 -22.26 -12.42 -7.33
CA LEU A 267 -22.34 -13.37 -6.22
C LEU A 267 -23.80 -13.57 -5.77
N ALA A 268 -24.54 -12.48 -5.62
CA ALA A 268 -25.95 -12.53 -5.23
C ALA A 268 -26.81 -13.25 -6.29
N LYS A 269 -26.61 -12.96 -7.58
CA LYS A 269 -27.29 -13.70 -8.67
C LYS A 269 -27.01 -15.20 -8.62
N LYS A 270 -25.76 -15.56 -8.29
CA LYS A 270 -25.32 -16.97 -8.25
C LYS A 270 -25.95 -17.74 -7.08
N HIS A 271 -26.12 -17.14 -5.92
CA HIS A 271 -26.49 -17.86 -4.68
C HIS A 271 -27.89 -17.58 -4.18
N VAL A 272 -28.44 -16.40 -4.43
CA VAL A 272 -29.81 -16.01 -4.06
C VAL A 272 -30.82 -16.38 -5.13
N GLY A 273 -30.43 -16.25 -6.39
CA GLY A 273 -31.32 -16.50 -7.53
C GLY A 273 -31.89 -15.22 -8.16
N VAL A 274 -32.46 -15.41 -9.35
CA VAL A 274 -33.05 -14.33 -10.16
C VAL A 274 -34.42 -14.80 -10.69
N GLU A 275 -35.45 -14.06 -10.33
CA GLU A 275 -36.81 -14.27 -10.86
C GLU A 275 -37.29 -12.98 -11.57
N GLY A 276 -37.85 -13.12 -12.78
CA GLY A 276 -38.33 -11.97 -13.57
C GLY A 276 -37.26 -10.91 -13.89
N GLY A 277 -35.98 -11.30 -13.94
CA GLY A 277 -34.84 -10.39 -14.19
C GLY A 277 -34.34 -9.63 -12.98
N ALA A 278 -34.85 -9.90 -11.79
CA ALA A 278 -34.42 -9.27 -10.53
C ALA A 278 -34.03 -10.33 -9.49
N LEU A 279 -33.16 -9.96 -8.53
CA LEU A 279 -32.85 -10.84 -7.40
C LEU A 279 -34.14 -11.19 -6.64
N GLU A 280 -34.28 -12.46 -6.26
CA GLU A 280 -35.46 -12.94 -5.52
C GLU A 280 -35.60 -12.27 -4.16
N ASP A 281 -34.51 -12.08 -3.43
CA ASP A 281 -34.48 -11.33 -2.19
C ASP A 281 -34.53 -9.82 -2.46
N ARG A 282 -35.71 -9.23 -2.18
CA ARG A 282 -35.99 -7.82 -2.42
C ARG A 282 -35.21 -6.89 -1.47
N ASP A 283 -35.00 -7.29 -0.24
CA ASP A 283 -34.26 -6.50 0.75
C ASP A 283 -32.78 -6.46 0.40
N LEU A 284 -32.17 -7.61 0.19
CA LEU A 284 -30.77 -7.70 -0.25
C LEU A 284 -30.55 -6.93 -1.56
N ARG A 285 -31.47 -7.02 -2.54
CA ARG A 285 -31.42 -6.24 -3.77
C ARG A 285 -31.39 -4.75 -3.51
N ALA A 286 -32.26 -4.24 -2.63
CA ALA A 286 -32.31 -2.82 -2.28
C ALA A 286 -31.02 -2.35 -1.64
N ARG A 287 -30.45 -3.14 -0.74
CA ARG A 287 -29.20 -2.85 -0.04
C ARG A 287 -27.99 -2.89 -0.99
N ILE A 288 -27.94 -3.85 -1.89
CA ILE A 288 -26.91 -3.91 -2.94
C ILE A 288 -27.02 -2.68 -3.84
N ALA A 289 -28.22 -2.27 -4.24
CA ALA A 289 -28.42 -1.08 -5.07
C ALA A 289 -27.92 0.19 -4.33
N ALA A 290 -28.29 0.37 -3.07
CA ALA A 290 -27.81 1.49 -2.24
C ALA A 290 -26.28 1.49 -2.12
N HIS A 291 -25.67 0.32 -1.88
CA HIS A 291 -24.22 0.17 -1.85
C HIS A 291 -23.58 0.60 -3.18
N LYS A 292 -24.09 0.12 -4.32
CA LYS A 292 -23.58 0.50 -5.64
C LYS A 292 -23.72 1.99 -5.94
N MET A 293 -24.78 2.63 -5.49
CA MET A 293 -24.95 4.08 -5.59
C MET A 293 -23.87 4.82 -4.79
N THR A 294 -23.61 4.38 -3.55
CA THR A 294 -22.58 4.97 -2.68
C THR A 294 -21.18 4.73 -3.23
N GLU A 295 -20.88 3.53 -3.74
CA GLU A 295 -19.63 3.19 -4.42
C GLU A 295 -19.39 4.13 -5.63
N ARG A 296 -20.44 4.38 -6.43
CA ARG A 296 -20.34 5.31 -7.56
C ARG A 296 -20.10 6.76 -7.11
N ALA A 297 -20.81 7.21 -6.09
CA ALA A 297 -20.62 8.55 -5.52
C ALA A 297 -19.19 8.72 -4.97
N TYR A 298 -18.68 7.71 -4.27
CA TYR A 298 -17.31 7.69 -3.79
C TYR A 298 -16.28 7.80 -4.93
N ALA A 299 -16.44 6.99 -5.98
CA ALA A 299 -15.55 7.03 -7.15
C ALA A 299 -15.54 8.40 -7.84
N LEU A 300 -16.72 9.04 -7.99
CA LEU A 300 -16.83 10.39 -8.54
C LEU A 300 -16.20 11.44 -7.63
N SER A 301 -16.30 11.29 -6.31
CA SER A 301 -15.68 12.20 -5.34
C SER A 301 -14.15 12.11 -5.39
N VAL A 302 -13.59 10.90 -5.53
CA VAL A 302 -12.14 10.70 -5.73
C VAL A 302 -11.69 11.32 -7.04
N GLN A 303 -12.44 11.12 -8.13
CA GLN A 303 -12.15 11.74 -9.43
C GLN A 303 -12.14 13.28 -9.31
N ARG A 304 -13.17 13.87 -8.70
CA ARG A 304 -13.26 15.32 -8.47
C ARG A 304 -12.05 15.84 -7.70
N ALA A 305 -11.65 15.17 -6.61
CA ALA A 305 -10.47 15.55 -5.85
C ALA A 305 -9.18 15.51 -6.69
N GLN A 306 -9.03 14.51 -7.55
CA GLN A 306 -7.90 14.45 -8.47
C GLN A 306 -7.88 15.60 -9.49
N GLU A 307 -9.05 16.00 -9.99
CA GLU A 307 -9.20 17.12 -10.90
C GLU A 307 -8.89 18.45 -10.21
N GLU A 308 -9.36 18.63 -8.97
CA GLU A 308 -9.08 19.79 -8.14
C GLU A 308 -7.57 19.90 -7.80
N ALA A 309 -6.92 18.79 -7.45
CA ALA A 309 -5.48 18.75 -7.23
C ALA A 309 -4.69 19.13 -8.50
N LYS A 310 -5.12 18.69 -9.68
CA LYS A 310 -4.52 19.08 -10.97
C LYS A 310 -4.67 20.58 -11.26
N ALA A 311 -5.76 21.18 -10.80
CA ALA A 311 -6.00 22.62 -10.91
C ALA A 311 -5.23 23.46 -9.86
N GLY A 312 -4.39 22.81 -9.02
CA GLY A 312 -3.59 23.48 -7.99
C GLY A 312 -4.31 23.62 -6.64
N GLY A 313 -5.49 23.01 -6.47
CA GLY A 313 -6.21 22.99 -5.20
C GLY A 313 -5.54 22.12 -4.14
N ASN A 314 -5.65 22.51 -2.87
CA ASN A 314 -5.17 21.69 -1.75
C ASN A 314 -6.22 20.68 -1.31
N VAL A 315 -6.07 19.44 -1.74
CA VAL A 315 -6.98 18.32 -1.43
C VAL A 315 -6.43 17.38 -0.35
N SER A 316 -5.33 17.73 0.30
CA SER A 316 -4.65 16.84 1.27
C SER A 316 -5.55 16.41 2.44
N HIS A 317 -6.47 17.29 2.85
CA HIS A 317 -7.46 17.03 3.91
C HIS A 317 -8.54 16.01 3.49
N MET A 318 -8.83 15.87 2.20
CA MET A 318 -9.81 14.90 1.69
C MET A 318 -9.35 13.46 1.82
N ALA A 319 -8.04 13.20 1.93
CA ALA A 319 -7.51 11.85 2.10
C ALA A 319 -8.09 11.13 3.33
N SER A 320 -8.30 11.87 4.44
CA SER A 320 -8.93 11.31 5.64
C SER A 320 -10.40 10.96 5.42
N MET A 321 -11.15 11.79 4.66
CA MET A 321 -12.54 11.50 4.28
C MET A 321 -12.61 10.24 3.41
N PHE A 322 -11.75 10.15 2.40
CA PHE A 322 -11.71 8.98 1.51
C PHE A 322 -11.30 7.71 2.24
N LYS A 323 -10.39 7.80 3.22
CA LYS A 323 -10.03 6.65 4.05
C LYS A 323 -11.23 6.13 4.85
N VAL A 324 -11.97 7.01 5.52
CA VAL A 324 -13.17 6.61 6.29
C VAL A 324 -14.24 6.03 5.37
N ALA A 325 -14.60 6.75 4.31
CA ALA A 325 -15.64 6.31 3.37
C ALA A 325 -15.26 5.01 2.65
N GLY A 326 -14.01 4.88 2.19
CA GLY A 326 -13.53 3.67 1.51
C GLY A 326 -13.47 2.45 2.43
N ALA A 327 -13.04 2.63 3.70
CA ALA A 327 -13.06 1.57 4.70
C ALA A 327 -14.49 1.05 4.96
N THR A 328 -15.44 1.97 5.18
CA THR A 328 -16.86 1.64 5.38
C THR A 328 -17.43 0.91 4.17
N LEU A 329 -17.23 1.45 2.96
CA LEU A 329 -17.70 0.84 1.72
C LEU A 329 -17.16 -0.60 1.53
N ASN A 330 -15.87 -0.84 1.83
CA ASN A 330 -15.33 -2.18 1.70
C ASN A 330 -15.89 -3.14 2.75
N GLN A 331 -16.09 -2.69 3.97
CA GLN A 331 -16.73 -3.49 5.02
C GLN A 331 -18.17 -3.82 4.65
N ASP A 332 -18.97 -2.84 4.23
CA ASP A 332 -20.37 -3.03 3.79
C ASP A 332 -20.46 -4.00 2.60
N ARG A 333 -19.55 -3.86 1.62
CA ARG A 333 -19.45 -4.79 0.50
C ARG A 333 -19.19 -6.22 0.96
N CYS A 334 -18.24 -6.42 1.87
CA CYS A 334 -17.92 -7.74 2.40
C CYS A 334 -19.08 -8.34 3.22
N GLU A 335 -19.83 -7.53 3.96
CA GLU A 335 -21.04 -7.94 4.66
C GLU A 335 -22.10 -8.44 3.66
N LEU A 336 -22.40 -7.65 2.61
CA LEU A 336 -23.34 -8.03 1.56
C LEU A 336 -22.91 -9.31 0.82
N MET A 337 -21.60 -9.50 0.62
CA MET A 337 -21.09 -10.74 -0.01
C MET A 337 -21.30 -11.96 0.88
N VAL A 338 -21.03 -11.86 2.18
CA VAL A 338 -21.26 -12.94 3.14
C VAL A 338 -22.75 -13.29 3.22
N GLU A 339 -23.60 -12.28 3.27
CA GLU A 339 -25.07 -12.47 3.30
C GLU A 339 -25.56 -13.13 2.01
N ALA A 340 -25.13 -12.64 0.83
CA ALA A 340 -25.49 -13.23 -0.45
C ALA A 340 -25.00 -14.67 -0.61
N ALA A 341 -23.83 -15.02 -0.06
CA ALA A 341 -23.30 -16.37 -0.07
C ALA A 341 -24.05 -17.32 0.89
N GLY A 342 -24.75 -16.78 1.91
CA GLY A 342 -25.52 -17.56 2.88
C GLY A 342 -24.65 -18.62 3.58
N ASN A 343 -25.10 -19.87 3.64
CA ASN A 343 -24.35 -20.96 4.29
C ASN A 343 -22.95 -21.21 3.69
N ARG A 344 -22.69 -20.80 2.47
CA ARG A 344 -21.38 -20.87 1.85
C ARG A 344 -20.35 -19.98 2.53
N ALA A 345 -20.77 -18.88 3.11
CA ALA A 345 -19.92 -17.97 3.88
C ALA A 345 -19.52 -18.51 5.28
N LEU A 346 -20.00 -19.68 5.69
CA LEU A 346 -19.52 -20.38 6.87
C LEU A 346 -18.24 -21.19 6.59
N GLY A 347 -17.85 -21.32 5.32
CA GLY A 347 -16.69 -22.07 4.87
C GLY A 347 -15.37 -21.45 5.27
N TRP A 348 -14.56 -22.20 6.00
CA TRP A 348 -13.19 -21.82 6.37
C TRP A 348 -12.14 -22.63 5.58
N SER A 349 -12.42 -23.91 5.40
CA SER A 349 -11.57 -24.86 4.67
C SER A 349 -12.38 -26.14 4.42
N GLY A 350 -11.90 -27.02 3.55
CA GLY A 350 -12.48 -28.34 3.27
C GLY A 350 -13.14 -28.44 1.91
N GLU A 351 -13.42 -29.69 1.49
CA GLU A 351 -13.90 -30.04 0.15
C GLU A 351 -15.30 -29.52 -0.19
N GLY A 352 -16.11 -29.19 0.84
CA GLY A 352 -17.48 -28.68 0.65
C GLY A 352 -17.56 -27.22 0.21
N PHE A 353 -16.46 -26.49 0.20
CA PHE A 353 -16.39 -25.06 -0.11
C PHE A 353 -15.43 -24.77 -1.25
N SER A 354 -15.87 -23.94 -2.20
CA SER A 354 -15.01 -23.50 -3.29
C SER A 354 -13.94 -22.51 -2.78
N PRO A 355 -12.84 -22.30 -3.51
CA PRO A 355 -11.87 -21.25 -3.19
C PRO A 355 -12.49 -19.86 -3.06
N ASP A 356 -13.52 -19.55 -3.85
CA ASP A 356 -14.23 -18.27 -3.81
C ASP A 356 -15.09 -18.13 -2.53
N ASP A 357 -15.74 -19.21 -2.07
CA ASP A 357 -16.50 -19.23 -0.81
C ASP A 357 -15.55 -18.91 0.37
N ILE A 358 -14.40 -19.60 0.42
CA ILE A 358 -13.38 -19.40 1.46
C ILE A 358 -12.80 -17.98 1.40
N ALA A 359 -12.52 -17.48 0.19
CA ALA A 359 -11.99 -16.12 -0.02
C ALA A 359 -13.00 -15.05 0.43
N THR A 360 -14.30 -15.27 0.20
CA THR A 360 -15.37 -14.38 0.66
C THR A 360 -15.38 -14.27 2.18
N THR A 361 -15.38 -15.39 2.89
CA THR A 361 -15.35 -15.43 4.37
C THR A 361 -14.10 -14.77 4.92
N ARG A 362 -12.92 -15.13 4.40
CA ARG A 362 -11.63 -14.58 4.85
C ARG A 362 -11.51 -13.10 4.54
N GLY A 363 -12.01 -12.67 3.36
CA GLY A 363 -12.05 -11.26 2.96
C GLY A 363 -12.91 -10.42 3.90
N TRP A 364 -14.08 -10.93 4.28
CA TRP A 364 -14.95 -10.28 5.26
C TRP A 364 -14.25 -10.11 6.62
N LEU A 365 -13.63 -11.16 7.16
CA LEU A 365 -12.87 -11.08 8.40
C LEU A 365 -11.70 -10.09 8.30
N ARG A 366 -10.97 -10.11 7.17
CA ARG A 366 -9.85 -9.17 6.92
C ARG A 366 -10.32 -7.72 6.83
N SER A 367 -11.51 -7.47 6.30
CA SER A 367 -12.04 -6.11 6.11
C SER A 367 -12.23 -5.36 7.42
N LYS A 368 -12.37 -6.06 8.56
CA LYS A 368 -12.50 -5.43 9.88
C LYS A 368 -11.27 -4.59 10.25
N GLY A 369 -10.09 -4.94 9.74
CA GLY A 369 -8.88 -4.15 9.86
C GLY A 369 -8.93 -2.78 9.15
N ASN A 370 -9.81 -2.61 8.14
CA ASN A 370 -9.88 -1.37 7.37
C ASN A 370 -10.25 -0.13 8.22
N SER A 371 -11.00 -0.30 9.31
CA SER A 371 -11.33 0.80 10.24
C SER A 371 -10.17 1.19 11.16
N ILE A 372 -9.08 0.40 11.17
CA ILE A 372 -7.94 0.58 12.09
C ILE A 372 -6.68 1.01 11.33
N GLU A 373 -6.31 0.28 10.27
CA GLU A 373 -5.11 0.51 9.46
C GLU A 373 -5.12 1.85 8.73
N GLY A 374 -3.95 2.43 8.46
CA GLY A 374 -3.85 3.76 7.80
C GLY A 374 -4.40 4.90 8.66
N GLY A 375 -4.40 4.76 9.99
CA GLY A 375 -5.06 5.61 10.98
C GLY A 375 -6.50 5.16 11.22
N THR A 376 -6.89 5.08 12.51
CA THR A 376 -8.24 4.63 12.84
C THR A 376 -9.31 5.57 12.28
N THR A 377 -10.54 5.07 12.17
CA THR A 377 -11.70 5.88 11.76
C THR A 377 -11.82 7.13 12.63
N GLU A 378 -11.63 7.01 13.95
CA GLU A 378 -11.72 8.11 14.91
C GLU A 378 -10.63 9.16 14.68
N ILE A 379 -9.38 8.74 14.46
CA ILE A 379 -8.27 9.64 14.14
C ILE A 379 -8.53 10.40 12.83
N ASN A 380 -9.03 9.72 11.80
CA ASN A 380 -9.36 10.35 10.53
C ASN A 380 -10.56 11.29 10.66
N LEU A 381 -11.59 10.95 11.43
CA LEU A 381 -12.72 11.83 11.74
C LEU A 381 -12.28 13.07 12.52
N ASN A 382 -11.34 12.95 13.46
CA ASN A 382 -10.73 14.10 14.13
C ASN A 382 -10.00 15.04 13.15
N VAL A 383 -9.29 14.47 12.18
CA VAL A 383 -8.66 15.29 11.12
C VAL A 383 -9.72 16.02 10.29
N VAL A 384 -10.80 15.33 9.91
CA VAL A 384 -11.93 15.94 9.19
C VAL A 384 -12.56 17.05 10.01
N ALA A 385 -12.88 16.79 11.28
CA ALA A 385 -13.50 17.77 12.17
C ALA A 385 -12.65 19.05 12.27
N LYS A 386 -11.36 18.92 12.54
CA LYS A 386 -10.46 20.04 12.77
C LYS A 386 -10.06 20.79 11.49
N ARG A 387 -9.71 20.05 10.43
CA ARG A 387 -9.08 20.63 9.23
C ARG A 387 -10.04 20.88 8.07
N VAL A 388 -11.15 20.14 7.99
CA VAL A 388 -12.16 20.33 6.95
C VAL A 388 -13.30 21.21 7.46
N LEU A 389 -13.81 20.89 8.66
CA LEU A 389 -14.98 21.58 9.23
C LEU A 389 -14.60 22.75 10.14
N GLY A 390 -13.33 22.90 10.51
CA GLY A 390 -12.86 23.98 11.39
C GLY A 390 -13.42 23.93 12.81
N LEU A 391 -13.85 22.75 13.27
CA LEU A 391 -14.39 22.58 14.62
C LEU A 391 -13.29 22.70 15.66
N ARG A 392 -13.61 23.30 16.80
CA ARG A 392 -12.68 23.45 17.92
C ARG A 392 -12.50 22.12 18.65
N ASP A 393 -11.33 21.95 19.27
CA ASP A 393 -11.14 20.87 20.23
C ASP A 393 -12.13 21.07 21.40
N THR A 394 -12.95 20.06 21.64
CA THR A 394 -13.65 19.98 22.93
C THR A 394 -12.60 19.51 23.94
N GLN A 395 -12.33 20.35 24.94
CA GLN A 395 -11.51 20.01 26.10
C GLN A 395 -12.12 18.87 26.87
#